data_549fad831f800c224d0c5dbf38250d04
#
_entry.id   549fad831f800c224d0c5dbf38250d04
#
_cell.length_a   1.000
_cell.length_b   1.000
_cell.length_c   1.000
_cell.angle_alpha   90.00
_cell.angle_beta   90.00
_cell.angle_gamma   90.00
#
_symmetry.space_group_name_H-M   'P 1'
#
loop_
_entity.id
_entity.type
_entity.pdbx_description
1 polymer ?
#
loop_
_entity_poly.entity_id
_entity_poly.type
_entity_poly.pdbx_seq_one_letter_code
_entity_poly.pdbx_strand_id
1 'polypeptide(L)' 'MKNKVRELRKLKGLTQEQLAEIIGVSRQTINAIEKEKFDPSLPTAFKMGQLFERPIEDFFLYEE' A
#
# COMPACT_ATOMS: atom_id res chain seq x y z
N MET A 1 9.76 -1.45 -5.18
CA MET A 1 9.81 -2.48 -4.10
C MET A 1 8.67 -3.46 -4.28
N LYS A 2 8.96 -4.74 -4.22
CA LYS A 2 7.91 -5.77 -4.27
C LYS A 2 6.95 -5.63 -3.11
N ASN A 3 5.67 -5.83 -3.36
CA ASN A 3 4.67 -5.70 -2.30
C ASN A 3 3.41 -6.50 -2.60
N LYS A 4 2.59 -6.64 -1.57
CA LYS A 4 1.29 -7.32 -1.63
C LYS A 4 0.14 -6.35 -1.34
N VAL A 5 0.34 -5.06 -1.60
CA VAL A 5 -0.66 -4.03 -1.32
C VAL A 5 -1.96 -4.31 -2.07
N ARG A 6 -1.86 -4.69 -3.35
CA ARG A 6 -3.03 -4.98 -4.16
C ARG A 6 -3.86 -6.13 -3.57
N GLU A 7 -3.20 -7.23 -3.17
CA GLU A 7 -3.87 -8.37 -2.58
C GLU A 7 -4.59 -8.00 -1.29
N LEU A 8 -3.90 -7.28 -0.40
CA LEU A 8 -4.50 -6.86 0.87
C LEU A 8 -5.62 -5.86 0.67
N ARG A 9 -5.46 -4.95 -0.30
CA ARG A 9 -6.51 -4.00 -0.66
C ARG A 9 -7.78 -4.74 -1.10
N LYS A 10 -7.61 -5.74 -1.97
CA LYS A 10 -8.74 -6.53 -2.47
C LYS A 10 -9.40 -7.34 -1.36
N LEU A 11 -8.62 -7.89 -0.44
CA LEU A 11 -9.16 -8.59 0.72
C LEU A 11 -10.03 -7.68 1.58
N LYS A 12 -9.70 -6.40 1.65
CA LYS A 12 -10.52 -5.40 2.36
C LYS A 12 -11.71 -4.91 1.52
N GLY A 13 -11.82 -5.34 0.27
CA GLY A 13 -12.90 -4.90 -0.61
C GLY A 13 -12.77 -3.46 -1.07
N LEU A 14 -11.56 -2.92 -1.12
CA LEU A 14 -11.31 -1.52 -1.46
C LEU A 14 -10.84 -1.36 -2.90
N THR A 15 -11.33 -0.29 -3.56
CA THR A 15 -10.75 0.17 -4.82
C THR A 15 -9.46 0.93 -4.55
N GLN A 16 -8.66 1.18 -5.57
CA GLN A 16 -7.47 2.02 -5.45
C GLN A 16 -7.84 3.42 -4.94
N GLU A 17 -8.93 3.98 -5.46
CA GLU A 17 -9.39 5.30 -5.05
C GLU A 17 -9.80 5.34 -3.59
N GLN A 18 -10.50 4.32 -3.11
CA GLN A 18 -10.90 4.21 -1.71
C GLN A 18 -9.68 4.09 -0.80
N LEU A 19 -8.73 3.26 -1.17
CA LEU A 19 -7.48 3.12 -0.39
C LEU A 19 -6.74 4.44 -0.35
N ALA A 20 -6.62 5.12 -1.49
CA ALA A 20 -5.95 6.41 -1.59
C ALA A 20 -6.59 7.44 -0.66
N GLU A 21 -7.92 7.48 -0.63
CA GLU A 21 -8.66 8.40 0.23
C GLU A 21 -8.42 8.11 1.72
N ILE A 22 -8.45 6.85 2.11
CA ILE A 22 -8.21 6.46 3.51
C ILE A 22 -6.79 6.82 3.94
N ILE A 23 -5.81 6.56 3.09
CA ILE A 23 -4.40 6.79 3.40
C ILE A 23 -4.02 8.28 3.28
N GLY A 24 -4.74 9.02 2.42
CA GLY A 24 -4.45 10.45 2.21
C GLY A 24 -3.44 10.72 1.11
N VAL A 25 -3.43 9.88 0.08
CA VAL A 25 -2.57 10.06 -1.10
C VAL A 25 -3.44 10.01 -2.35
N SER A 26 -2.86 10.29 -3.52
CA SER A 26 -3.60 10.20 -4.78
C SER A 26 -3.78 8.75 -5.23
N ARG A 27 -4.81 8.51 -6.06
CA ARG A 27 -5.01 7.20 -6.68
C ARG A 27 -3.80 6.81 -7.52
N GLN A 28 -3.20 7.77 -8.22
CA GLN A 28 -1.99 7.53 -9.02
C GLN A 28 -0.85 7.01 -8.17
N THR A 29 -0.71 7.53 -6.94
CA THR A 29 0.31 7.05 -6.01
C THR A 29 0.08 5.59 -5.62
N ILE A 30 -1.17 5.22 -5.31
CA ILE A 30 -1.50 3.82 -4.99
C ILE A 30 -1.20 2.92 -6.19
N ASN A 31 -1.60 3.35 -7.38
CA ASN A 31 -1.35 2.59 -8.60
C ASN A 31 0.16 2.36 -8.81
N ALA A 32 0.97 3.41 -8.65
CA ALA A 32 2.41 3.33 -8.83
C ALA A 32 3.06 2.41 -7.78
N ILE A 33 2.58 2.45 -6.54
CA ILE A 33 3.07 1.56 -5.48
C ILE A 33 2.76 0.10 -5.83
N GLU A 34 1.52 -0.19 -6.24
CA GLU A 34 1.10 -1.55 -6.58
C GLU A 34 1.87 -2.10 -7.79
N LYS A 35 2.25 -1.24 -8.71
CA LYS A 35 3.05 -1.62 -9.87
C LYS A 35 4.56 -1.66 -9.59
N GLU A 36 4.95 -1.43 -8.35
CA GLU A 36 6.35 -1.48 -7.91
C GLU A 36 7.23 -0.41 -8.59
N LYS A 37 6.61 0.68 -9.03
CA LYS A 37 7.31 1.80 -9.68
C LYS A 37 7.63 2.93 -8.72
N PHE A 38 7.06 2.92 -7.53
CA PHE A 38 7.22 3.96 -6.55
C PHE A 38 7.13 3.36 -5.15
N ASP A 39 8.04 3.77 -4.28
CA ASP A 39 8.04 3.31 -2.89
C ASP A 39 7.30 4.35 -2.04
N PRO A 40 6.44 3.92 -1.12
CA PRO A 40 5.71 4.86 -0.28
C PRO A 40 6.66 5.56 0.69
N SER A 41 6.26 6.75 1.14
CA SER A 41 6.92 7.38 2.28
C SER A 41 6.72 6.49 3.51
N LEU A 42 7.58 6.64 4.51
CA LEU A 42 7.46 5.86 5.73
C LEU A 42 6.11 6.07 6.43
N PRO A 43 5.60 7.32 6.59
CA PRO A 43 4.27 7.51 7.14
C PRO A 43 3.16 6.79 6.36
N THR A 44 3.23 6.81 5.02
CA THR A 44 2.26 6.11 4.19
C THR A 44 2.31 4.60 4.43
N ALA A 45 3.50 4.03 4.51
CA ALA A 45 3.67 2.60 4.79
C ALA A 45 3.08 2.22 6.15
N PHE A 46 3.31 3.02 7.18
CA PHE A 46 2.74 2.77 8.51
C PHE A 46 1.22 2.87 8.51
N LYS A 47 0.65 3.85 7.79
CA LYS A 47 -0.81 3.96 7.67
C LYS A 47 -1.40 2.72 7.00
N MET A 48 -0.75 2.21 5.97
CA MET A 48 -1.18 0.96 5.32
C MET A 48 -1.13 -0.21 6.29
N GLY A 49 -0.05 -0.30 7.08
CA GLY A 49 0.07 -1.35 8.09
C GLY A 49 -1.04 -1.32 9.12
N GLN A 50 -1.44 -0.13 9.56
CA GLN A 50 -2.55 0.03 10.47
C GLN A 50 -3.87 -0.41 9.83
N LEU A 51 -4.11 -0.01 8.59
CA LEU A 51 -5.33 -0.38 7.87
C LEU A 51 -5.42 -1.88 7.64
N PHE A 52 -4.32 -2.48 7.18
CA PHE A 52 -4.27 -3.91 6.87
C PHE A 52 -4.09 -4.77 8.11
N GLU A 53 -3.81 -4.17 9.27
CA GLU A 53 -3.56 -4.87 10.53
C GLU A 53 -2.40 -5.86 10.41
N ARG A 54 -1.33 -5.43 9.72
CA ARG A 54 -0.11 -6.21 9.52
C ARG A 54 1.11 -5.31 9.64
N PRO A 55 2.22 -5.82 10.14
CA PRO A 55 3.48 -5.07 10.07
C PRO A 55 3.87 -4.84 8.61
N ILE A 56 4.52 -3.72 8.33
CA ILE A 56 4.84 -3.33 6.95
C ILE A 56 5.72 -4.36 6.26
N GLU A 57 6.60 -5.04 6.98
CA GLU A 57 7.48 -6.06 6.39
C GLU A 57 6.74 -7.32 5.94
N ASP A 58 5.48 -7.48 6.31
CA ASP A 58 4.66 -8.60 5.83
C ASP A 58 4.18 -8.36 4.39
N PHE A 59 4.10 -7.11 3.95
CA PHE A 59 3.56 -6.81 2.62
C PHE A 59 4.43 -5.88 1.78
N PHE A 60 5.49 -5.29 2.35
CA PHE A 60 6.56 -4.66 1.59
C PHE A 60 7.80 -5.52 1.73
N LEU A 61 8.26 -6.06 0.59
CA LEU A 61 9.34 -7.05 0.56
C LEU A 61 10.61 -6.35 0.06
N TYR A 62 11.48 -5.99 0.98
CA TYR A 62 12.73 -5.34 0.64
C TYR A 62 13.74 -6.39 0.16
N GLU A 63 14.31 -6.13 -1.01
CA GLU A 63 15.36 -6.99 -1.57
C GLU A 63 16.62 -6.16 -1.76
N GLU A 64 17.73 -6.68 -1.31
CA GLU A 64 19.04 -6.06 -1.52
C GLU A 64 19.62 -6.43 -2.88
#